data_3e930f3c5acc1683a5023e92ea7bd78e
#
_entry.id   3e930f3c5acc1683a5023e92ea7bd78e
#
_cell.length_a   1.000
_cell.length_b   1.000
_cell.length_c   1.000
_cell.angle_alpha   90.00
_cell.angle_beta   90.00
_cell.angle_gamma   90.00
#
_symmetry.space_group_name_H-M   'P 1'
#
loop_
_entity.id
_entity.type
_entity.pdbx_description
1 polymer ?
#
loop_
_entity_poly.entity_id
_entity_poly.type
_entity_poly.pdbx_seq_one_letter_code
_entity_poly.pdbx_strand_id
1 'polypeptide(L)'
;NVFRKAVRADLIAGYLGQTAIKTKDLVKDCLGGVLFIDEAYALGNHEKRDSFAKECIDTLCEALSDYKDNLMVIIAGYEEELKTCFFDYNQGLDSRFTWRFKTTDYNAEELKAIFEKKVKDAKWDFKEDIPTVWFERKKEYFKFFGRDMETLLAKTKIAHSRRIFGKDKKER
;
A
#
# COMPACT_ATOMS: atom_id res chain seq x y z
N ASN A 1 11.52 -18.30 -7.26
CA ASN A 1 11.02 -17.55 -6.10
C ASN A 1 9.69 -16.91 -6.47
N VAL A 2 8.63 -17.22 -5.73
CA VAL A 2 7.29 -16.68 -5.95
C VAL A 2 7.16 -15.41 -5.10
N PHE A 3 6.68 -14.31 -5.69
CA PHE A 3 6.19 -13.14 -4.97
C PHE A 3 4.74 -12.90 -5.39
N ARG A 4 3.83 -13.06 -4.45
CA ARG A 4 2.39 -12.87 -4.69
C ARG A 4 1.86 -11.72 -3.84
N LYS A 5 1.36 -10.68 -4.51
CA LYS A 5 0.57 -9.64 -3.85
C LYS A 5 -0.89 -10.10 -3.78
N ALA A 6 -1.49 -10.03 -2.61
CA ALA A 6 -2.87 -10.40 -2.34
C ALA A 6 -3.62 -9.27 -1.64
N VAL A 7 -4.93 -9.25 -1.85
CA VAL A 7 -5.90 -8.38 -1.17
C VAL A 7 -7.03 -9.25 -0.62
N ARG A 8 -7.95 -8.66 0.17
CA ARG A 8 -9.10 -9.36 0.76
C ARG A 8 -9.81 -10.29 -0.24
N ALA A 9 -10.06 -9.83 -1.47
CA ALA A 9 -10.78 -10.59 -2.47
C ALA A 9 -10.07 -11.89 -2.90
N ASP A 10 -8.75 -11.97 -2.76
CA ASP A 10 -7.96 -13.15 -3.09
C ASP A 10 -8.03 -14.22 -1.99
N LEU A 11 -8.30 -13.83 -0.75
CA LEU A 11 -8.26 -14.68 0.44
C LEU A 11 -9.66 -15.11 0.89
N ILE A 12 -10.63 -14.20 0.86
CA ILE A 12 -11.98 -14.43 1.36
C ILE A 12 -12.91 -14.86 0.21
N ALA A 13 -13.70 -15.88 0.47
CA ALA A 13 -14.72 -16.38 -0.45
C ALA A 13 -16.09 -15.75 -0.17
N GLY A 14 -17.02 -15.92 -1.13
CA GLY A 14 -18.39 -15.40 -1.01
C GLY A 14 -19.36 -16.36 -0.29
N TYR A 15 -18.93 -17.60 0.03
CA TYR A 15 -19.80 -18.62 0.60
C TYR A 15 -19.15 -19.25 1.83
N LEU A 16 -19.98 -19.69 2.78
CA LEU A 16 -19.56 -20.36 4.00
C LEU A 16 -18.72 -21.62 3.70
N GLY A 17 -17.65 -21.83 4.47
CA GLY A 17 -16.77 -22.98 4.35
C GLY A 17 -15.78 -22.95 3.19
N GLN A 18 -15.79 -21.92 2.35
CA GLN A 18 -14.88 -21.79 1.21
C GLN A 18 -13.69 -20.87 1.48
N THR A 19 -13.78 -20.01 2.49
CA THR A 19 -12.71 -19.07 2.80
C THR A 19 -11.44 -19.77 3.26
N ALA A 20 -11.53 -20.77 4.15
CA ALA A 20 -10.37 -21.52 4.60
C ALA A 20 -9.68 -22.25 3.43
N ILE A 21 -10.46 -22.85 2.53
CA ILE A 21 -9.92 -23.55 1.35
C ILE A 21 -9.18 -22.56 0.47
N LYS A 22 -9.84 -21.45 0.11
CA LYS A 22 -9.27 -20.40 -0.75
C LYS A 22 -8.00 -19.79 -0.15
N THR A 23 -8.01 -19.54 1.15
CA THR A 23 -6.84 -19.02 1.88
C THR A 23 -5.70 -20.04 1.87
N LYS A 24 -5.98 -21.33 2.14
CA LYS A 24 -4.98 -22.41 2.11
C LYS A 24 -4.38 -22.62 0.72
N ASP A 25 -5.18 -22.54 -0.32
CA ASP A 25 -4.72 -22.69 -1.70
C ASP A 25 -3.79 -21.53 -2.08
N LEU A 26 -4.16 -20.28 -1.77
CA LEU A 26 -3.30 -19.12 -2.01
C LEU A 26 -1.96 -19.24 -1.24
N VAL A 27 -1.99 -19.68 0.02
CA VAL A 27 -0.79 -19.92 0.81
C VAL A 27 0.11 -20.96 0.16
N LYS A 28 -0.45 -22.10 -0.29
CA LYS A 28 0.30 -23.15 -0.98
C LYS A 28 0.96 -22.67 -2.26
N ASP A 29 0.27 -21.83 -3.03
CA ASP A 29 0.81 -21.24 -4.26
C ASP A 29 2.01 -20.31 -3.97
N CYS A 30 2.16 -19.84 -2.74
CA CYS A 30 3.24 -18.96 -2.30
C CYS A 30 4.41 -19.70 -1.62
N LEU A 31 4.33 -21.01 -1.43
CA LEU A 31 5.40 -21.75 -0.77
C LEU A 31 6.74 -21.64 -1.51
N GLY A 32 7.81 -21.53 -0.77
CA GLY A 32 9.14 -21.22 -1.30
C GLY A 32 9.35 -19.75 -1.68
N GLY A 33 8.42 -18.87 -1.30
CA GLY A 33 8.42 -17.47 -1.68
C GLY A 33 7.81 -16.53 -0.65
N VAL A 34 7.19 -15.46 -1.15
CA VAL A 34 6.63 -14.36 -0.35
C VAL A 34 5.17 -14.14 -0.69
N LEU A 35 4.32 -14.16 0.33
CA LEU A 35 2.95 -13.65 0.27
C LEU A 35 2.90 -12.25 0.87
N PHE A 36 2.62 -11.25 0.05
CA PHE A 36 2.43 -9.86 0.47
C PHE A 36 0.94 -9.53 0.52
N ILE A 37 0.42 -9.23 1.70
CA ILE A 37 -0.99 -8.85 1.89
C ILE A 37 -1.06 -7.34 2.09
N ASP A 38 -1.57 -6.64 1.09
CA ASP A 38 -1.77 -5.20 1.14
C ASP A 38 -3.10 -4.87 1.82
N GLU A 39 -3.11 -3.80 2.61
CA GLU A 39 -4.28 -3.39 3.39
C GLU A 39 -4.86 -4.54 4.23
N ALA A 40 -3.99 -5.29 4.93
CA ALA A 40 -4.38 -6.51 5.66
C ALA A 40 -5.48 -6.27 6.71
N TYR A 41 -5.66 -5.03 7.19
CA TYR A 41 -6.80 -4.65 8.03
C TYR A 41 -8.15 -4.85 7.33
N ALA A 42 -8.19 -4.83 6.00
CA ALA A 42 -9.43 -5.09 5.24
C ALA A 42 -9.88 -6.56 5.34
N LEU A 43 -9.03 -7.48 5.82
CA LEU A 43 -9.42 -8.86 6.08
C LEU A 43 -10.44 -8.96 7.22
N GLY A 44 -10.41 -8.04 8.19
CA GLY A 44 -11.35 -7.97 9.30
C GLY A 44 -12.20 -6.71 9.32
N ASN A 45 -12.87 -6.48 10.44
CA ASN A 45 -13.61 -5.26 10.74
C ASN A 45 -13.58 -4.96 12.24
N HIS A 46 -13.88 -3.72 12.62
CA HIS A 46 -13.90 -3.29 14.02
C HIS A 46 -14.93 -4.04 14.88
N GLU A 47 -16.04 -4.47 14.28
CA GLU A 47 -17.10 -5.17 15.01
C GLU A 47 -16.77 -6.63 15.30
N LYS A 48 -15.76 -7.20 14.64
CA LYS A 48 -15.33 -8.61 14.75
C LYS A 48 -16.46 -9.63 14.55
N ARG A 49 -17.49 -9.25 13.78
CA ARG A 49 -18.67 -10.08 13.50
C ARG A 49 -18.60 -10.80 12.16
N ASP A 50 -17.59 -10.54 11.37
CA ASP A 50 -17.38 -11.17 10.07
C ASP A 50 -16.75 -12.55 10.26
N SER A 51 -17.59 -13.60 10.14
CA SER A 51 -17.15 -14.98 10.26
C SER A 51 -16.19 -15.40 9.16
N PHE A 52 -16.31 -14.86 7.95
CA PHE A 52 -15.38 -15.11 6.84
C PHE A 52 -14.00 -14.51 7.14
N ALA A 53 -13.98 -13.31 7.72
CA ALA A 53 -12.75 -12.67 8.18
C ALA A 53 -12.04 -13.53 9.23
N LYS A 54 -12.80 -14.00 10.22
CA LYS A 54 -12.25 -14.86 11.28
C LYS A 54 -11.69 -16.15 10.70
N GLU A 55 -12.43 -16.82 9.83
CA GLU A 55 -11.99 -18.06 9.17
C GLU A 55 -10.69 -17.84 8.37
N CYS A 56 -10.59 -16.74 7.63
CA CYS A 56 -9.39 -16.37 6.88
C CYS A 56 -8.20 -16.15 7.82
N ILE A 57 -8.38 -15.32 8.85
CA ILE A 57 -7.31 -14.94 9.77
C ILE A 57 -6.82 -16.14 10.59
N ASP A 58 -7.72 -17.00 11.05
CA ASP A 58 -7.37 -18.22 11.77
C ASP A 58 -6.58 -19.19 10.87
N THR A 59 -7.00 -19.33 9.61
CA THR A 59 -6.30 -20.15 8.60
C THR A 59 -4.91 -19.59 8.28
N LEU A 60 -4.75 -18.28 8.18
CA LEU A 60 -3.44 -17.66 8.02
C LEU A 60 -2.55 -17.88 9.24
N CYS A 61 -3.10 -17.79 10.44
CA CYS A 61 -2.36 -18.03 11.69
C CYS A 61 -1.84 -19.46 11.76
N GLU A 62 -2.64 -20.45 11.35
CA GLU A 62 -2.24 -21.86 11.23
C GLU A 62 -1.10 -22.01 10.21
N ALA A 63 -1.29 -21.47 9.00
CA ALA A 63 -0.31 -21.55 7.92
C ALA A 63 1.05 -20.92 8.26
N LEU A 64 1.06 -19.82 9.01
CA LEU A 64 2.30 -19.19 9.50
C LEU A 64 3.10 -20.10 10.45
N SER A 65 2.44 -21.03 11.14
CA SER A 65 3.12 -22.03 11.98
C SER A 65 3.61 -23.20 11.15
N ASP A 66 2.75 -23.72 10.27
CA ASP A 66 3.01 -24.93 9.50
C ASP A 66 4.11 -24.73 8.47
N TYR A 67 4.19 -23.55 7.87
CA TYR A 67 5.10 -23.24 6.78
C TYR A 67 6.17 -22.20 7.13
N LYS A 68 6.48 -22.03 8.43
CA LYS A 68 7.43 -21.02 8.94
C LYS A 68 8.81 -21.04 8.27
N ASP A 69 9.26 -22.19 7.80
CA ASP A 69 10.58 -22.38 7.19
C ASP A 69 10.55 -22.24 5.65
N ASN A 70 9.35 -22.16 5.05
CA ASN A 70 9.19 -22.18 3.60
C ASN A 70 8.24 -21.08 3.06
N LEU A 71 7.74 -20.19 3.92
CA LEU A 71 6.88 -19.08 3.52
C LEU A 71 7.22 -17.83 4.31
N MET A 72 7.45 -16.73 3.61
CA MET A 72 7.48 -15.40 4.20
C MET A 72 6.15 -14.70 3.96
N VAL A 73 5.50 -14.23 5.02
CA VAL A 73 4.30 -13.40 4.90
C VAL A 73 4.62 -11.98 5.34
N ILE A 74 4.32 -11.04 4.48
CA ILE A 74 4.45 -9.60 4.75
C ILE A 74 3.06 -8.99 4.70
N ILE A 75 2.69 -8.25 5.73
CA ILE A 75 1.45 -7.48 5.77
C ILE A 75 1.75 -5.99 5.75
N ALA A 76 0.90 -5.24 5.09
CA ALA A 76 0.96 -3.79 5.07
C ALA A 76 -0.40 -3.18 5.41
N GLY A 77 -0.39 -2.01 6.06
CA GLY A 77 -1.60 -1.28 6.42
C GLY A 77 -1.32 -0.20 7.47
N TYR A 78 -2.35 0.52 7.85
CA TYR A 78 -2.29 1.50 8.93
C TYR A 78 -2.20 0.79 10.29
N GLU A 79 -1.33 1.29 11.16
CA GLU A 79 -0.96 0.66 12.43
C GLU A 79 -2.19 0.36 13.32
N GLU A 80 -3.03 1.37 13.56
CA GLU A 80 -4.23 1.23 14.41
C GLU A 80 -5.27 0.29 13.78
N GLU A 81 -5.45 0.36 12.46
CA GLU A 81 -6.36 -0.50 11.72
C GLU A 81 -5.89 -1.95 11.74
N LEU A 82 -4.58 -2.19 11.54
CA LEU A 82 -4.01 -3.54 11.64
C LEU A 82 -4.19 -4.12 13.03
N LYS A 83 -4.00 -3.33 14.08
CA LYS A 83 -4.21 -3.78 15.46
C LYS A 83 -5.64 -4.23 15.68
N THR A 84 -6.61 -3.39 15.38
CA THR A 84 -8.03 -3.64 15.69
C THR A 84 -8.71 -4.61 14.73
N CYS A 85 -8.37 -4.55 13.42
CA CYS A 85 -9.05 -5.33 12.39
C CYS A 85 -8.30 -6.56 11.91
N PHE A 86 -7.07 -6.80 12.40
CA PHE A 86 -6.28 -7.97 12.04
C PHE A 86 -5.71 -8.70 13.27
N PHE A 87 -4.82 -8.07 14.03
CA PHE A 87 -4.17 -8.73 15.17
C PHE A 87 -5.14 -9.11 16.29
N ASP A 88 -6.11 -8.29 16.60
CA ASP A 88 -7.10 -8.55 17.66
C ASP A 88 -8.11 -9.67 17.31
N TYR A 89 -8.11 -10.17 16.06
CA TYR A 89 -8.93 -11.34 15.70
C TYR A 89 -8.35 -12.66 16.23
N ASN A 90 -7.02 -12.73 16.31
CA ASN A 90 -6.34 -13.91 16.82
C ASN A 90 -5.04 -13.50 17.53
N GLN A 91 -4.99 -13.72 18.85
CA GLN A 91 -3.84 -13.38 19.69
C GLN A 91 -2.54 -14.06 19.25
N GLY A 92 -2.62 -15.19 18.56
CA GLY A 92 -1.46 -15.89 18.03
C GLY A 92 -0.73 -15.16 16.91
N LEU A 93 -1.39 -14.23 16.23
CA LEU A 93 -0.76 -13.46 15.14
C LEU A 93 0.36 -12.55 15.64
N ASP A 94 0.18 -11.94 16.80
CA ASP A 94 1.16 -11.02 17.39
C ASP A 94 2.54 -11.67 17.57
N SER A 95 2.55 -12.93 18.01
CA SER A 95 3.79 -13.71 18.22
C SER A 95 4.42 -14.20 16.91
N ARG A 96 3.67 -14.25 15.81
CA ARG A 96 4.14 -14.71 14.51
C ARG A 96 4.66 -13.58 13.64
N PHE A 97 4.11 -12.35 13.80
CA PHE A 97 4.60 -11.13 13.14
C PHE A 97 5.53 -10.35 14.07
N THR A 98 6.71 -10.89 14.31
CA THR A 98 7.71 -10.33 15.23
C THR A 98 8.45 -9.11 14.66
N TRP A 99 8.57 -9.01 13.34
CA TRP A 99 9.24 -7.90 12.66
C TRP A 99 8.22 -6.85 12.25
N ARG A 100 8.37 -5.64 12.77
CA ARG A 100 7.50 -4.51 12.47
C ARG A 100 8.33 -3.31 12.03
N PHE A 101 7.95 -2.76 10.90
CA PHE A 101 8.58 -1.59 10.32
C PHE A 101 7.55 -0.49 10.15
N LYS A 102 7.88 0.71 10.62
CA LYS A 102 7.05 1.88 10.42
C LYS A 102 7.72 2.80 9.42
N THR A 103 6.99 3.16 8.37
CA THR A 103 7.45 4.18 7.43
C THR A 103 7.26 5.56 8.05
N THR A 104 8.30 6.39 7.95
CA THR A 104 8.24 7.79 8.41
C THR A 104 7.68 8.67 7.31
N ASP A 105 7.13 9.81 7.72
CA ASP A 105 6.68 10.84 6.81
C ASP A 105 7.86 11.41 6.02
N TYR A 106 7.64 11.75 4.76
CA TYR A 106 8.65 12.39 3.95
C TYR A 106 8.86 13.86 4.38
N ASN A 107 10.13 14.29 4.36
CA ASN A 107 10.49 15.68 4.53
C ASN A 107 10.36 16.46 3.19
N ALA A 108 10.61 17.78 3.23
CA ALA A 108 10.44 18.63 2.04
C ALA A 108 11.43 18.32 0.91
N GLU A 109 12.64 17.90 1.24
CA GLU A 109 13.67 17.51 0.27
C GLU A 109 13.28 16.21 -0.43
N GLU A 110 12.78 15.24 0.32
CA GLU A 110 12.29 13.96 -0.22
C GLU A 110 11.05 14.16 -1.10
N LEU A 111 10.11 15.02 -0.69
CA LEU A 111 8.94 15.37 -1.52
C LEU A 111 9.36 16.02 -2.83
N LYS A 112 10.33 16.94 -2.80
CA LYS A 112 10.93 17.54 -3.99
C LYS A 112 11.53 16.47 -4.89
N ALA A 113 12.37 15.59 -4.35
CA ALA A 113 13.02 14.52 -5.11
C ALA A 113 12.00 13.56 -5.75
N ILE A 114 10.93 13.20 -5.03
CA ILE A 114 9.83 12.38 -5.56
C ILE A 114 9.13 13.11 -6.72
N PHE A 115 8.84 14.40 -6.56
CA PHE A 115 8.18 15.18 -7.60
C PHE A 115 9.06 15.29 -8.85
N GLU A 116 10.34 15.64 -8.70
CA GLU A 116 11.29 15.72 -9.81
C GLU A 116 11.42 14.40 -10.56
N LYS A 117 11.51 13.29 -9.83
CA LYS A 117 11.53 11.96 -10.43
C LYS A 117 10.28 11.72 -11.28
N LYS A 118 9.09 12.01 -10.74
CA LYS A 118 7.82 11.83 -11.48
C LYS A 118 7.73 12.71 -12.73
N VAL A 119 8.26 13.92 -12.68
CA VAL A 119 8.33 14.82 -13.85
C VAL A 119 9.23 14.21 -14.93
N LYS A 120 10.42 13.71 -14.55
CA LYS A 120 11.35 13.04 -15.47
C LYS A 120 10.77 11.75 -16.06
N ASP A 121 10.15 10.93 -15.23
CA ASP A 121 9.51 9.68 -15.68
C ASP A 121 8.37 9.96 -16.68
N ALA A 122 7.71 11.10 -16.54
CA ALA A 122 6.70 11.57 -17.48
C ALA A 122 7.29 12.23 -18.75
N LYS A 123 8.62 12.26 -18.91
CA LYS A 123 9.35 12.92 -20.00
C LYS A 123 9.07 14.42 -20.09
N TRP A 124 8.89 15.06 -18.93
CA TRP A 124 8.78 16.51 -18.79
C TRP A 124 10.05 17.06 -18.14
N ASP A 125 10.29 18.35 -18.32
CA ASP A 125 11.41 19.05 -17.70
C ASP A 125 10.95 20.37 -17.08
N PHE A 126 11.76 20.90 -16.17
CA PHE A 126 11.53 22.17 -15.53
C PHE A 126 12.27 23.29 -16.30
N LYS A 127 11.59 24.41 -16.49
CA LYS A 127 12.24 25.63 -16.96
C LYS A 127 13.17 26.22 -15.88
N GLU A 128 12.73 26.16 -14.64
CA GLU A 128 13.43 26.67 -13.46
C GLU A 128 13.29 25.67 -12.31
N ASP A 129 14.31 25.57 -11.47
CA ASP A 129 14.27 24.71 -10.28
C ASP A 129 13.23 25.19 -9.27
N ILE A 130 12.55 24.26 -8.62
CA ILE A 130 11.58 24.56 -7.56
C ILE A 130 12.33 24.51 -6.22
N PRO A 131 12.43 25.63 -5.49
CA PRO A 131 13.13 25.64 -4.21
C PRO A 131 12.51 24.69 -3.19
N THR A 132 13.32 23.98 -2.40
CA THR A 132 12.85 23.10 -1.32
C THR A 132 11.93 23.81 -0.33
N VAL A 133 12.20 25.09 -0.04
CA VAL A 133 11.36 25.96 0.81
C VAL A 133 9.90 26.03 0.33
N TRP A 134 9.66 25.87 -0.97
CA TRP A 134 8.29 25.83 -1.49
C TRP A 134 7.54 24.58 -0.98
N PHE A 135 8.19 23.44 -0.94
CA PHE A 135 7.62 22.18 -0.40
C PHE A 135 7.44 22.26 1.13
N GLU A 136 8.37 22.90 1.84
CA GLU A 136 8.22 23.13 3.29
C GLU A 136 6.97 23.95 3.61
N ARG A 137 6.80 25.07 2.93
CA ARG A 137 5.63 25.96 3.12
C ARG A 137 4.30 25.32 2.74
N LYS A 138 4.33 24.29 1.91
CA LYS A 138 3.14 23.60 1.40
C LYS A 138 2.96 22.20 2.00
N LYS A 139 3.79 21.81 2.95
CA LYS A 139 3.79 20.46 3.54
C LYS A 139 2.42 20.04 4.07
N GLU A 140 1.66 20.94 4.65
CA GLU A 140 0.31 20.70 5.16
C GLU A 140 -0.70 20.19 4.11
N TYR A 141 -0.45 20.49 2.82
CA TYR A 141 -1.27 20.04 1.70
C TYR A 141 -0.87 18.66 1.16
N PHE A 142 0.26 18.11 1.61
CA PHE A 142 0.82 16.84 1.13
C PHE A 142 0.68 15.74 2.18
N LYS A 143 -0.57 15.41 2.53
CA LYS A 143 -0.90 14.42 3.56
C LYS A 143 -0.66 12.98 3.11
N PHE A 144 -0.71 12.72 1.81
CA PHE A 144 -0.52 11.41 1.19
C PHE A 144 0.77 11.31 0.38
N PHE A 145 1.70 12.22 0.63
CA PHE A 145 3.08 12.20 0.13
C PHE A 145 3.22 11.88 -1.37
N GLY A 146 3.60 10.65 -1.72
CA GLY A 146 3.83 10.26 -3.11
C GLY A 146 2.60 10.39 -4.01
N ARG A 147 1.38 10.15 -3.48
CA ARG A 147 0.12 10.36 -4.21
C ARG A 147 -0.14 11.84 -4.46
N ASP A 148 0.22 12.69 -3.49
CA ASP A 148 0.08 14.13 -3.66
C ASP A 148 1.04 14.68 -4.70
N MET A 149 2.24 14.09 -4.82
CA MET A 149 3.18 14.44 -5.89
C MET A 149 2.66 14.03 -7.29
N GLU A 150 1.94 12.94 -7.40
CA GLU A 150 1.24 12.57 -8.65
C GLU A 150 0.12 13.55 -8.97
N THR A 151 -0.68 13.89 -7.97
CA THR A 151 -1.76 14.87 -8.11
C THR A 151 -1.21 16.26 -8.48
N LEU A 152 -0.11 16.67 -7.86
CA LEU A 152 0.57 17.93 -8.17
C LEU A 152 1.03 17.94 -9.63
N LEU A 153 1.68 16.86 -10.11
CA LEU A 153 2.10 16.75 -11.50
C LEU A 153 0.91 16.81 -12.46
N ALA A 154 -0.18 16.09 -12.16
CA ALA A 154 -1.38 16.13 -12.99
C ALA A 154 -1.96 17.55 -13.08
N LYS A 155 -2.10 18.25 -11.94
CA LYS A 155 -2.56 19.64 -11.90
C LYS A 155 -1.62 20.58 -12.64
N THR A 156 -0.30 20.39 -12.53
CA THR A 156 0.71 21.18 -13.24
C THR A 156 0.58 21.00 -14.76
N LYS A 157 0.38 19.79 -15.24
CA LYS A 157 0.14 19.51 -16.66
C LYS A 157 -1.12 20.21 -17.19
N ILE A 158 -2.21 20.18 -16.42
CA ILE A 158 -3.45 20.86 -16.77
C ILE A 158 -3.23 22.38 -16.82
N ALA A 159 -2.56 22.95 -15.83
CA ALA A 159 -2.26 24.37 -15.78
C ALA A 159 -1.35 24.81 -16.96
N HIS A 160 -0.35 23.98 -17.27
CA HIS A 160 0.51 24.21 -18.44
C HIS A 160 -0.28 24.18 -19.74
N SER A 161 -1.12 23.16 -19.95
CA SER A 161 -1.96 23.05 -21.14
C SER A 161 -2.89 24.25 -21.30
N ARG A 162 -3.49 24.74 -20.22
CA ARG A 162 -4.33 25.97 -20.24
C ARG A 162 -3.51 27.20 -20.62
N ARG A 163 -2.29 27.34 -20.09
CA ARG A 163 -1.42 28.49 -20.37
C ARG A 163 -0.98 28.55 -21.83
N ILE A 164 -0.75 27.41 -22.48
CA ILE A 164 -0.31 27.34 -23.87
C ILE A 164 -1.48 27.23 -24.86
N PHE A 165 -2.69 27.03 -24.36
CA PHE A 165 -3.88 26.97 -25.20
C PHE A 165 -4.08 28.31 -25.92
N GLY A 166 -4.18 28.29 -27.26
CA GLY A 166 -4.31 29.48 -28.07
C GLY A 166 -3.00 30.21 -28.43
N LYS A 167 -1.83 29.74 -27.93
CA LYS A 167 -0.53 30.25 -28.36
C LYS A 167 -0.08 29.61 -29.67
N ASP A 168 0.66 30.39 -30.49
CA ASP A 168 1.29 29.86 -31.70
C ASP A 168 2.30 28.76 -31.37
N LYS A 169 2.50 27.81 -32.33
CA LYS A 169 3.42 26.65 -32.13
C LYS A 169 4.85 27.08 -31.78
N LYS A 170 5.29 28.28 -32.17
CA LYS A 170 6.62 28.79 -31.83
C LYS A 170 6.74 29.31 -30.40
N GLU A 171 5.62 29.53 -29.70
CA GLU A 171 5.57 30.03 -28.31
C GLU A 171 5.18 28.95 -27.28
N ARG A 172 4.94 27.73 -27.75
CA ARG A 172 4.65 26.56 -26.93
C ARG A 172 5.93 25.86 -26.55
#